data_1c17509066a07ecd1721476035126b82
#
_entry.id   1c17509066a07ecd1721476035126b82
#
_cell.length_a   1.000
_cell.length_b   1.000
_cell.length_c   1.000
_cell.angle_alpha   90.00
_cell.angle_beta   90.00
_cell.angle_gamma   90.00
#
_symmetry.space_group_name_H-M   'P 1'
#
loop_
_entity.id
_entity.type
_entity.pdbx_description
1 polymer ?
#
loop_
_entity_poly.entity_id
_entity_poly.type
_entity_poly.pdbx_seq_one_letter_code
_entity_poly.pdbx_strand_id
1 'polypeptide(L)'
;QADTFIIRLCQLIKRLSVDKLHIIGDLFDRGPRPDLILDRLMRHHNVDFQWGNHDAVWMGAAAGSPVCCCTVLKTTLAYHNHGMLEDFYGINLRHLLRMAEQYYGEEDLSLWMPHTDESRGPYTPGMLHRCAVMHKAITIIMLKLECAVIDRNPDFKMQGRDFLRRIDYSAGTVTIGREVYPLRDTSFPTVDSAHPAMLNPDEEFVLKRLVAS
;
A
#
# COMPACT_ATOMS: atom_id res chain seq x y z
N GLN A 1 -38.95 4.19 -19.37
CA GLN A 1 -38.62 4.02 -20.80
C GLN A 1 -37.87 5.24 -21.36
N ALA A 2 -38.32 6.50 -21.07
CA ALA A 2 -37.65 7.72 -21.56
C ALA A 2 -36.19 7.84 -21.06
N ASP A 3 -35.97 7.61 -19.76
CA ASP A 3 -34.62 7.67 -19.17
C ASP A 3 -33.67 6.64 -19.78
N THR A 4 -34.17 5.43 -20.02
CA THR A 4 -33.40 4.38 -20.68
C THR A 4 -32.98 4.77 -22.10
N PHE A 5 -33.90 5.40 -22.83
CA PHE A 5 -33.63 5.88 -24.18
C PHE A 5 -32.59 7.01 -24.18
N ILE A 6 -32.71 7.99 -23.28
CA ILE A 6 -31.77 9.09 -23.11
C ILE A 6 -30.37 8.54 -22.76
N ILE A 7 -30.28 7.58 -21.82
CA ILE A 7 -29.01 6.93 -21.46
C ILE A 7 -28.38 6.25 -22.67
N ARG A 8 -29.17 5.53 -23.48
CA ARG A 8 -28.67 4.86 -24.69
C ARG A 8 -28.17 5.84 -25.75
N LEU A 9 -28.91 6.96 -25.94
CA LEU A 9 -28.45 8.03 -26.82
C LEU A 9 -27.14 8.66 -26.35
N CYS A 10 -27.02 8.97 -25.06
CA CYS A 10 -25.78 9.49 -24.49
C CYS A 10 -24.60 8.50 -24.67
N GLN A 11 -24.85 7.21 -24.50
CA GLN A 11 -23.85 6.17 -24.75
C GLN A 11 -23.43 6.12 -26.24
N LEU A 12 -24.39 6.24 -27.15
CA LEU A 12 -24.11 6.27 -28.58
C LEU A 12 -23.29 7.52 -28.97
N ILE A 13 -23.69 8.69 -28.49
CA ILE A 13 -22.97 9.95 -28.73
C ILE A 13 -21.52 9.85 -28.24
N LYS A 14 -21.29 9.31 -27.02
CA LYS A 14 -19.95 9.09 -26.50
C LYS A 14 -19.11 8.17 -27.38
N ARG A 15 -19.68 7.09 -27.87
CA ARG A 15 -19.01 6.14 -28.78
C ARG A 15 -18.65 6.75 -30.13
N LEU A 16 -19.50 7.65 -30.64
CA LEU A 16 -19.26 8.34 -31.91
C LEU A 16 -18.30 9.52 -31.79
N SER A 17 -18.24 10.15 -30.61
CA SER A 17 -17.41 11.33 -30.35
C SER A 17 -16.00 11.01 -29.89
N VAL A 18 -15.81 9.84 -29.23
CA VAL A 18 -14.52 9.40 -28.70
C VAL A 18 -14.18 8.08 -29.36
N ASP A 19 -13.34 8.13 -30.38
CA ASP A 19 -12.88 6.93 -31.09
C ASP A 19 -11.97 6.06 -30.23
N LYS A 20 -10.99 6.70 -29.56
CA LYS A 20 -10.04 6.03 -28.67
C LYS A 20 -9.83 6.83 -27.40
N LEU A 21 -9.92 6.14 -26.25
CA LEU A 21 -9.57 6.70 -24.95
C LEU A 21 -8.19 6.20 -24.54
N HIS A 22 -7.23 7.10 -24.39
CA HIS A 22 -5.89 6.79 -23.91
C HIS A 22 -5.77 7.17 -22.43
N ILE A 23 -5.44 6.19 -21.58
CA ILE A 23 -5.22 6.38 -20.14
C ILE A 23 -3.72 6.47 -19.89
N ILE A 24 -3.30 7.53 -19.22
CA ILE A 24 -1.87 7.80 -18.95
C ILE A 24 -1.34 7.20 -17.63
N GLY A 25 -2.11 6.33 -16.99
CA GLY A 25 -1.70 5.56 -15.82
C GLY A 25 -2.03 6.20 -14.48
N ASP A 26 -1.45 5.60 -13.42
CA ASP A 26 -1.64 5.93 -12.01
C ASP A 26 -3.11 5.93 -11.56
N LEU A 27 -3.90 4.96 -12.06
CA LEU A 27 -5.27 4.73 -11.60
C LEU A 27 -5.31 4.34 -10.12
N PHE A 28 -4.29 3.64 -9.66
CA PHE A 28 -4.17 3.09 -8.31
C PHE A 28 -3.29 3.95 -7.39
N ASP A 29 -3.12 5.26 -7.66
CA ASP A 29 -2.32 6.11 -6.78
C ASP A 29 -3.03 6.30 -5.42
N ARG A 30 -3.78 7.35 -5.24
CA ARG A 30 -4.36 7.74 -3.92
C ARG A 30 -5.87 7.85 -3.95
N GLY A 31 -6.46 7.62 -5.12
CA GLY A 31 -7.90 7.69 -5.32
C GLY A 31 -8.63 6.60 -4.51
N PRO A 32 -9.85 6.90 -4.04
CA PRO A 32 -10.57 5.98 -3.15
C PRO A 32 -11.20 4.79 -3.87
N ARG A 33 -11.45 4.90 -5.17
CA ARG A 33 -12.25 3.94 -5.93
C ARG A 33 -11.69 3.68 -7.34
N PRO A 34 -10.43 3.20 -7.47
CA PRO A 34 -9.88 2.80 -8.77
C PRO A 34 -10.66 1.64 -9.41
N ASP A 35 -11.28 0.78 -8.61
CA ASP A 35 -12.17 -0.30 -9.03
C ASP A 35 -13.30 0.20 -9.95
N LEU A 36 -14.00 1.26 -9.56
CA LEU A 36 -15.07 1.84 -10.38
C LEU A 36 -14.57 2.44 -11.70
N ILE A 37 -13.38 3.05 -11.67
CA ILE A 37 -12.76 3.60 -12.88
C ILE A 37 -12.41 2.45 -13.82
N LEU A 38 -11.74 1.41 -13.31
CA LEU A 38 -11.34 0.24 -14.09
C LEU A 38 -12.54 -0.47 -14.71
N ASP A 39 -13.60 -0.71 -13.94
CA ASP A 39 -14.86 -1.28 -14.42
C ASP A 39 -15.49 -0.46 -15.55
N ARG A 40 -15.37 0.86 -15.48
CA ARG A 40 -15.88 1.74 -16.53
C ARG A 40 -15.02 1.68 -17.79
N LEU A 41 -13.70 1.62 -17.62
CA LEU A 41 -12.76 1.49 -18.74
C LEU A 41 -12.92 0.16 -19.45
N MET A 42 -13.10 -0.94 -18.72
CA MET A 42 -13.34 -2.27 -19.31
C MET A 42 -14.61 -2.35 -20.17
N ARG A 43 -15.58 -1.46 -19.92
CA ARG A 43 -16.82 -1.36 -20.71
C ARG A 43 -16.73 -0.35 -21.86
N HIS A 44 -15.63 0.38 -21.98
CA HIS A 44 -15.43 1.32 -23.08
C HIS A 44 -15.05 0.56 -24.37
N HIS A 45 -15.54 1.04 -25.52
CA HIS A 45 -15.39 0.32 -26.80
C HIS A 45 -13.95 0.24 -27.32
N ASN A 46 -13.11 1.24 -26.98
CA ASN A 46 -11.74 1.32 -27.45
C ASN A 46 -10.90 2.07 -26.42
N VAL A 47 -10.09 1.36 -25.63
CA VAL A 47 -9.22 1.89 -24.59
C VAL A 47 -7.81 1.44 -24.84
N ASP A 48 -6.89 2.37 -24.80
CA ASP A 48 -5.46 2.16 -24.72
C ASP A 48 -4.96 2.58 -23.35
N PHE A 49 -4.10 1.77 -22.75
CA PHE A 49 -3.69 1.96 -21.37
C PHE A 49 -2.17 1.97 -21.24
N GLN A 50 -1.63 3.08 -20.77
CA GLN A 50 -0.26 3.17 -20.29
C GLN A 50 -0.28 3.12 -18.76
N TRP A 51 0.47 2.21 -18.17
CA TRP A 51 0.54 2.08 -16.72
C TRP A 51 1.58 3.03 -16.11
N GLY A 52 1.27 3.58 -14.93
CA GLY A 52 2.18 4.35 -14.09
C GLY A 52 2.91 3.48 -13.07
N ASN A 53 3.70 4.10 -12.19
CA ASN A 53 4.43 3.37 -11.15
C ASN A 53 3.52 2.72 -10.10
N HIS A 54 2.40 3.37 -9.73
CA HIS A 54 1.43 2.81 -8.80
C HIS A 54 0.72 1.60 -9.42
N ASP A 55 0.33 1.67 -10.69
CA ASP A 55 -0.28 0.55 -11.39
C ASP A 55 0.67 -0.64 -11.47
N ALA A 56 1.97 -0.40 -11.72
CA ALA A 56 2.99 -1.46 -11.74
C ALA A 56 3.12 -2.18 -10.39
N VAL A 57 3.02 -1.45 -9.27
CA VAL A 57 3.03 -2.05 -7.93
C VAL A 57 1.78 -2.91 -7.71
N TRP A 58 0.60 -2.46 -8.14
CA TRP A 58 -0.63 -3.25 -8.06
C TRP A 58 -0.58 -4.49 -8.96
N MET A 59 -0.02 -4.39 -10.16
CA MET A 59 0.21 -5.55 -11.04
C MET A 59 1.16 -6.55 -10.38
N GLY A 60 2.22 -6.07 -9.72
CA GLY A 60 3.14 -6.91 -8.96
C GLY A 60 2.47 -7.60 -7.78
N ALA A 61 1.57 -6.90 -7.07
CA ALA A 61 0.79 -7.47 -5.98
C ALA A 61 -0.17 -8.56 -6.49
N ALA A 62 -0.90 -8.29 -7.58
CA ALA A 62 -1.77 -9.27 -8.24
C ALA A 62 -1.01 -10.50 -8.77
N ALA A 63 0.26 -10.34 -9.14
CA ALA A 63 1.16 -11.43 -9.51
C ALA A 63 1.75 -12.20 -8.30
N GLY A 64 1.37 -11.84 -7.07
CA GLY A 64 1.79 -12.51 -5.84
C GLY A 64 3.15 -12.05 -5.30
N SER A 65 3.65 -10.88 -5.70
CA SER A 65 4.88 -10.30 -5.13
C SER A 65 4.64 -9.81 -3.70
N PRO A 66 5.26 -10.41 -2.66
CA PRO A 66 5.02 -10.01 -1.28
C PRO A 66 5.35 -8.55 -0.98
N VAL A 67 6.45 -8.03 -1.54
CA VAL A 67 6.85 -6.64 -1.33
C VAL A 67 5.87 -5.66 -2.00
N CYS A 68 5.34 -6.02 -3.17
CA CYS A 68 4.31 -5.22 -3.84
C CYS A 68 2.99 -5.24 -3.05
N CYS A 69 2.57 -6.40 -2.52
CA CYS A 69 1.41 -6.49 -1.63
C CYS A 69 1.56 -5.57 -0.40
N CYS A 70 2.73 -5.60 0.25
CA CYS A 70 3.00 -4.70 1.38
C CYS A 70 3.00 -3.22 0.96
N THR A 71 3.52 -2.89 -0.22
CA THR A 71 3.55 -1.51 -0.74
C THR A 71 2.14 -1.00 -1.03
N VAL A 72 1.27 -1.81 -1.64
CA VAL A 72 -0.15 -1.50 -1.84
C VAL A 72 -0.83 -1.23 -0.49
N LEU A 73 -0.69 -2.15 0.46
CA LEU A 73 -1.29 -2.02 1.78
C LEU A 73 -0.78 -0.79 2.54
N LYS A 74 0.53 -0.56 2.55
CA LYS A 74 1.13 0.64 3.15
C LYS A 74 0.50 1.91 2.57
N THR A 75 0.41 2.01 1.23
CA THR A 75 -0.14 3.19 0.58
C THR A 75 -1.62 3.38 0.87
N THR A 76 -2.43 2.32 0.79
CA THR A 76 -3.87 2.39 1.08
C THR A 76 -4.16 2.72 2.54
N LEU A 77 -3.35 2.24 3.48
CA LEU A 77 -3.44 2.60 4.89
C LEU A 77 -3.01 4.05 5.12
N ALA A 78 -1.91 4.50 4.51
CA ALA A 78 -1.44 5.88 4.65
C ALA A 78 -2.49 6.93 4.20
N TYR A 79 -3.38 6.57 3.26
CA TYR A 79 -4.46 7.45 2.76
C TYR A 79 -5.86 7.03 3.21
N HIS A 80 -5.96 6.16 4.21
CA HIS A 80 -7.23 5.63 4.74
C HIS A 80 -8.16 5.04 3.66
N ASN A 81 -7.59 4.38 2.66
CA ASN A 81 -8.31 3.77 1.53
C ASN A 81 -8.41 2.24 1.63
N HIS A 82 -7.92 1.64 2.73
CA HIS A 82 -7.83 0.18 2.90
C HIS A 82 -9.19 -0.54 2.89
N GLY A 83 -10.28 0.15 3.25
CA GLY A 83 -11.64 -0.41 3.16
C GLY A 83 -12.00 -0.88 1.74
N MET A 84 -11.44 -0.25 0.71
CA MET A 84 -11.61 -0.70 -0.67
C MET A 84 -11.06 -2.12 -0.87
N LEU A 85 -9.93 -2.46 -0.24
CA LEU A 85 -9.33 -3.79 -0.34
C LEU A 85 -10.24 -4.87 0.27
N GLU A 86 -10.89 -4.57 1.39
CA GLU A 86 -11.81 -5.47 2.05
C GLU A 86 -13.15 -5.59 1.29
N ASP A 87 -13.75 -4.47 0.90
CA ASP A 87 -15.08 -4.40 0.33
C ASP A 87 -15.16 -4.91 -1.12
N PHE A 88 -14.13 -4.66 -1.94
CA PHE A 88 -14.18 -4.94 -3.39
C PHE A 88 -13.24 -6.06 -3.82
N TYR A 89 -12.11 -6.22 -3.11
CA TYR A 89 -11.14 -7.27 -3.43
C TYR A 89 -11.16 -8.44 -2.44
N GLY A 90 -11.96 -8.35 -1.36
CA GLY A 90 -12.13 -9.43 -0.38
C GLY A 90 -10.89 -9.72 0.47
N ILE A 91 -9.92 -8.79 0.50
CA ILE A 91 -8.67 -8.96 1.25
C ILE A 91 -8.94 -8.80 2.74
N ASN A 92 -8.62 -9.83 3.53
CA ASN A 92 -8.91 -9.83 4.96
C ASN A 92 -7.73 -9.27 5.78
N LEU A 93 -7.89 -8.07 6.35
CA LEU A 93 -6.87 -7.40 7.14
C LEU A 93 -6.87 -7.76 8.64
N ARG A 94 -7.76 -8.63 9.12
CA ARG A 94 -7.88 -8.99 10.55
C ARG A 94 -6.59 -9.56 11.14
N HIS A 95 -5.87 -10.37 10.38
CA HIS A 95 -4.61 -10.96 10.86
C HIS A 95 -3.52 -9.89 10.99
N LEU A 96 -3.45 -8.95 10.04
CA LEU A 96 -2.56 -7.81 10.13
C LEU A 96 -2.91 -6.93 11.32
N LEU A 97 -4.19 -6.57 11.49
CA LEU A 97 -4.64 -5.75 12.61
C LEU A 97 -4.28 -6.39 13.96
N ARG A 98 -4.58 -7.69 14.15
CA ARG A 98 -4.29 -8.40 15.39
C ARG A 98 -2.80 -8.39 15.73
N MET A 99 -1.95 -8.71 14.77
CA MET A 99 -0.50 -8.69 14.95
C MET A 99 0.00 -7.27 15.24
N ALA A 100 -0.51 -6.28 14.48
CA ALA A 100 -0.14 -4.89 14.65
C ALA A 100 -0.53 -4.35 16.04
N GLU A 101 -1.72 -4.63 16.54
CA GLU A 101 -2.15 -4.27 17.89
C GLU A 101 -1.30 -4.93 18.97
N GLN A 102 -0.91 -6.20 18.78
CA GLN A 102 -0.07 -6.92 19.73
C GLN A 102 1.31 -6.27 19.91
N TYR A 103 1.92 -5.80 18.84
CA TYR A 103 3.29 -5.29 18.88
C TYR A 103 3.37 -3.76 19.00
N TYR A 104 2.40 -3.03 18.46
CA TYR A 104 2.46 -1.56 18.30
C TYR A 104 1.28 -0.82 18.92
N GLY A 105 0.31 -1.52 19.51
CA GLY A 105 -0.95 -0.93 19.97
C GLY A 105 -0.81 0.14 21.05
N GLU A 106 0.20 0.03 21.92
CA GLU A 106 0.44 0.95 23.03
C GLU A 106 1.51 2.03 22.72
N GLU A 107 1.97 2.12 21.45
CA GLU A 107 3.02 3.04 21.05
C GLU A 107 2.48 4.42 20.64
N ASP A 108 3.38 5.41 20.56
CA ASP A 108 3.09 6.68 19.90
C ASP A 108 3.04 6.49 18.39
N LEU A 109 1.82 6.52 17.85
CA LEU A 109 1.55 6.36 16.43
C LEU A 109 1.38 7.68 15.68
N SER A 110 1.76 8.82 16.28
CA SER A 110 1.57 10.15 15.69
C SER A 110 2.17 10.29 14.28
N LEU A 111 3.31 9.64 14.02
CA LEU A 111 3.98 9.64 12.72
C LEU A 111 3.32 8.73 11.68
N TRP A 112 2.47 7.83 12.13
CA TRP A 112 1.84 6.79 11.30
C TRP A 112 0.38 7.05 11.01
N MET A 113 -0.15 8.17 11.53
CA MET A 113 -1.53 8.57 11.33
C MET A 113 -1.83 8.72 9.83
N PRO A 114 -2.95 8.19 9.35
CA PRO A 114 -3.31 8.29 7.95
C PRO A 114 -3.67 9.74 7.56
N HIS A 115 -3.45 10.05 6.30
CA HIS A 115 -4.04 11.24 5.68
C HIS A 115 -5.55 11.04 5.55
N THR A 116 -6.33 11.95 6.11
CA THR A 116 -7.79 11.93 6.10
C THR A 116 -8.33 12.98 5.14
N ASP A 117 -9.46 12.67 4.52
CA ASP A 117 -10.20 13.58 3.66
C ASP A 117 -11.58 13.83 4.28
N GLU A 118 -11.79 15.03 4.80
CA GLU A 118 -13.03 15.41 5.50
C GLU A 118 -14.29 15.22 4.65
N SER A 119 -14.16 15.26 3.33
CA SER A 119 -15.28 15.01 2.41
C SER A 119 -15.81 13.56 2.44
N ARG A 120 -15.05 12.63 3.02
CA ARG A 120 -15.40 11.20 3.08
C ARG A 120 -16.13 10.80 4.37
N GLY A 121 -16.39 11.75 5.25
CA GLY A 121 -17.16 11.55 6.47
C GLY A 121 -16.33 11.64 7.75
N PRO A 122 -16.97 11.47 8.91
CA PRO A 122 -16.29 11.56 10.19
C PRO A 122 -15.40 10.34 10.43
N TYR A 123 -14.18 10.58 10.90
CA TYR A 123 -13.25 9.57 11.36
C TYR A 123 -13.25 9.48 12.89
N THR A 124 -13.46 8.30 13.44
CA THR A 124 -13.34 8.11 14.89
C THR A 124 -11.88 7.90 15.28
N PRO A 125 -11.46 8.29 16.49
CA PRO A 125 -10.10 8.02 16.97
C PRO A 125 -9.70 6.54 16.87
N GLY A 126 -10.63 5.63 17.15
CA GLY A 126 -10.38 4.18 17.05
C GLY A 126 -10.19 3.70 15.62
N MET A 127 -10.84 4.31 14.61
CA MET A 127 -10.58 3.99 13.20
C MET A 127 -9.18 4.44 12.79
N LEU A 128 -8.80 5.65 13.16
CA LEU A 128 -7.48 6.21 12.84
C LEU A 128 -6.38 5.43 13.55
N HIS A 129 -6.56 5.05 14.81
CA HIS A 129 -5.62 4.22 15.56
C HIS A 129 -5.39 2.86 14.89
N ARG A 130 -6.47 2.13 14.54
CA ARG A 130 -6.35 0.84 13.84
C ARG A 130 -5.65 0.97 12.49
N CYS A 131 -5.89 2.06 11.78
CA CYS A 131 -5.20 2.35 10.52
C CYS A 131 -3.71 2.61 10.75
N ALA A 132 -3.37 3.45 11.72
CA ALA A 132 -2.00 3.82 12.06
C ALA A 132 -1.15 2.62 12.52
N VAL A 133 -1.71 1.76 13.38
CA VAL A 133 -1.01 0.57 13.87
C VAL A 133 -0.71 -0.42 12.73
N MET A 134 -1.69 -0.66 11.84
CA MET A 134 -1.46 -1.49 10.66
C MET A 134 -0.48 -0.85 9.68
N HIS A 135 -0.53 0.48 9.51
CA HIS A 135 0.40 1.23 8.64
C HIS A 135 1.84 1.06 9.10
N LYS A 136 2.12 1.21 10.40
CA LYS A 136 3.45 0.96 10.98
C LYS A 136 3.88 -0.49 10.74
N ALA A 137 3.06 -1.46 11.12
CA ALA A 137 3.38 -2.87 11.02
C ALA A 137 3.71 -3.30 9.58
N ILE A 138 2.86 -2.97 8.62
CA ILE A 138 3.08 -3.36 7.22
C ILE A 138 4.29 -2.64 6.60
N THR A 139 4.60 -1.42 7.05
CA THR A 139 5.80 -0.70 6.60
C THR A 139 7.06 -1.41 7.07
N ILE A 140 7.12 -1.90 8.31
CA ILE A 140 8.27 -2.65 8.81
C ILE A 140 8.43 -3.97 8.03
N ILE A 141 7.34 -4.72 7.82
CA ILE A 141 7.38 -5.95 6.99
C ILE A 141 7.90 -5.63 5.57
N MET A 142 7.39 -4.57 4.94
CA MET A 142 7.84 -4.13 3.62
C MET A 142 9.34 -3.85 3.58
N LEU A 143 9.86 -3.09 4.55
CA LEU A 143 11.29 -2.77 4.62
C LEU A 143 12.17 -4.02 4.80
N LYS A 144 11.73 -5.02 5.56
CA LYS A 144 12.41 -6.33 5.68
C LYS A 144 12.46 -7.05 4.34
N LEU A 145 11.35 -7.08 3.61
CA LEU A 145 11.27 -7.71 2.29
C LEU A 145 12.09 -6.96 1.24
N GLU A 146 12.14 -5.63 1.30
CA GLU A 146 12.99 -4.81 0.43
C GLU A 146 14.47 -5.17 0.59
N CYS A 147 14.95 -5.36 1.82
CA CYS A 147 16.33 -5.84 2.04
C CYS A 147 16.59 -7.17 1.31
N ALA A 148 15.65 -8.12 1.38
CA ALA A 148 15.79 -9.41 0.70
C ALA A 148 15.72 -9.28 -0.85
N VAL A 149 14.97 -8.31 -1.38
CA VAL A 149 14.95 -8.01 -2.83
C VAL A 149 16.28 -7.41 -3.27
N ILE A 150 16.84 -6.48 -2.48
CA ILE A 150 18.13 -5.85 -2.76
C ILE A 150 19.26 -6.89 -2.78
N ASP A 151 19.27 -7.81 -1.81
CA ASP A 151 20.27 -8.89 -1.74
C ASP A 151 20.24 -9.81 -2.97
N ARG A 152 19.05 -10.12 -3.48
CA ARG A 152 18.88 -11.00 -4.65
C ARG A 152 19.19 -10.31 -5.97
N ASN A 153 19.25 -8.96 -5.99
CA ASN A 153 19.44 -8.18 -7.20
C ASN A 153 20.59 -7.15 -7.05
N PRO A 154 21.83 -7.59 -6.84
CA PRO A 154 22.97 -6.68 -6.60
C PRO A 154 23.22 -5.74 -7.77
N ASP A 155 22.86 -6.16 -8.99
CA ASP A 155 23.03 -5.36 -10.21
C ASP A 155 22.16 -4.10 -10.26
N PHE A 156 21.09 -4.05 -9.44
CA PHE A 156 20.24 -2.86 -9.33
C PHE A 156 20.91 -1.70 -8.59
N LYS A 157 22.05 -1.95 -7.94
CA LYS A 157 22.84 -0.94 -7.17
C LYS A 157 22.01 -0.19 -6.13
N MET A 158 21.11 -0.91 -5.47
CA MET A 158 20.16 -0.36 -4.49
C MET A 158 20.61 -0.55 -3.02
N GLN A 159 21.86 -0.93 -2.77
CA GLN A 159 22.38 -1.19 -1.43
C GLN A 159 22.30 0.02 -0.49
N GLY A 160 22.08 1.22 -1.03
CA GLY A 160 21.81 2.43 -0.24
C GLY A 160 20.39 2.54 0.33
N ARG A 161 19.48 1.62 -0.03
CA ARG A 161 18.05 1.64 0.35
C ARG A 161 17.66 0.57 1.36
N ASP A 162 18.61 -0.21 1.86
CA ASP A 162 18.43 -1.21 2.91
C ASP A 162 18.38 -0.56 4.31
N PHE A 163 17.39 0.31 4.53
CA PHE A 163 17.33 1.22 5.66
C PHE A 163 17.40 0.53 7.03
N LEU A 164 16.74 -0.63 7.21
CA LEU A 164 16.76 -1.33 8.49
C LEU A 164 18.15 -1.75 8.94
N ARG A 165 19.05 -2.07 8.02
CA ARG A 165 20.44 -2.44 8.32
C ARG A 165 21.33 -1.23 8.63
N ARG A 166 20.84 -0.03 8.37
CA ARG A 166 21.56 1.23 8.56
C ARG A 166 21.18 1.95 9.84
N ILE A 167 20.25 1.35 10.59
CA ILE A 167 19.81 1.85 11.88
C ILE A 167 20.79 1.40 12.96
N ASP A 168 21.29 2.36 13.73
CA ASP A 168 21.84 2.09 15.05
C ASP A 168 20.68 2.11 16.05
N TYR A 169 20.21 0.91 16.39
CA TYR A 169 19.06 0.73 17.30
C TYR A 169 19.36 1.20 18.73
N SER A 170 20.65 1.25 19.14
CA SER A 170 21.05 1.72 20.47
C SER A 170 21.12 3.24 20.55
N ALA A 171 21.57 3.89 19.49
CA ALA A 171 21.68 5.35 19.39
C ALA A 171 20.38 5.99 18.86
N GLY A 172 19.45 5.23 18.30
CA GLY A 172 18.24 5.74 17.67
C GLY A 172 18.52 6.60 16.43
N THR A 173 19.49 6.18 15.61
CA THR A 173 19.92 6.93 14.43
C THR A 173 19.95 6.07 13.17
N VAL A 174 19.91 6.70 12.00
CA VAL A 174 20.04 6.02 10.70
C VAL A 174 21.10 6.71 9.86
N THR A 175 21.94 5.91 9.18
CA THR A 175 22.97 6.42 8.26
C THR A 175 22.43 6.43 6.83
N ILE A 176 22.37 7.61 6.20
CA ILE A 176 21.96 7.80 4.80
C ILE A 176 23.13 8.43 4.03
N GLY A 177 23.71 7.67 3.11
CA GLY A 177 24.92 8.10 2.43
C GLY A 177 26.10 8.22 3.40
N ARG A 178 26.54 9.45 3.68
CA ARG A 178 27.63 9.76 4.63
C ARG A 178 27.15 10.47 5.88
N GLU A 179 25.87 10.72 5.99
CA GLU A 179 25.27 11.51 7.06
C GLU A 179 24.47 10.63 8.00
N VAL A 180 24.44 11.00 9.29
CA VAL A 180 23.71 10.32 10.35
C VAL A 180 22.55 11.22 10.79
N TYR A 181 21.34 10.65 10.78
CA TYR A 181 20.13 11.35 11.16
C TYR A 181 19.48 10.69 12.38
N PRO A 182 18.93 11.48 13.31
CA PRO A 182 18.14 10.92 14.40
C PRO A 182 16.82 10.33 13.86
N LEU A 183 16.43 9.18 14.36
CA LEU A 183 15.12 8.61 14.09
C LEU A 183 14.05 9.36 14.89
N ARG A 184 12.91 9.61 14.28
CA ARG A 184 11.74 10.19 14.95
C ARG A 184 10.90 9.13 15.65
N ASP A 185 10.97 7.89 15.20
CA ASP A 185 10.40 6.72 15.82
C ASP A 185 11.51 5.70 16.04
N THR A 186 11.74 5.31 17.28
CA THR A 186 12.82 4.39 17.70
C THR A 186 12.29 3.05 18.18
N SER A 187 10.96 2.83 18.12
CA SER A 187 10.33 1.60 18.58
C SER A 187 10.15 0.61 17.43
N PHE A 188 10.88 -0.49 17.48
CA PHE A 188 10.86 -1.56 16.47
C PHE A 188 10.76 -2.94 17.12
N PRO A 189 9.66 -3.26 17.85
CA PRO A 189 9.54 -4.49 18.65
C PRO A 189 9.58 -5.77 17.84
N THR A 190 9.29 -5.74 16.54
CA THR A 190 9.38 -6.91 15.66
C THR A 190 10.72 -7.06 14.96
N VAL A 191 11.65 -6.11 15.16
CA VAL A 191 12.97 -6.12 14.50
C VAL A 191 14.02 -6.67 15.44
N ASP A 192 14.67 -7.77 15.05
CA ASP A 192 15.91 -8.24 15.68
C ASP A 192 17.09 -7.38 15.17
N SER A 193 17.74 -6.66 16.07
CA SER A 193 18.87 -5.79 15.71
C SER A 193 20.06 -6.57 15.13
N ALA A 194 20.23 -7.85 15.46
CA ALA A 194 21.26 -8.72 14.87
C ALA A 194 20.89 -9.18 13.45
N HIS A 195 19.60 -9.30 13.14
CA HIS A 195 19.07 -9.79 11.87
C HIS A 195 17.90 -8.90 11.39
N PRO A 196 18.11 -7.60 11.15
CA PRO A 196 17.01 -6.64 11.00
C PRO A 196 16.12 -6.87 9.77
N ALA A 197 16.59 -7.62 8.79
CA ALA A 197 15.82 -7.97 7.59
C ALA A 197 15.00 -9.28 7.74
N MET A 198 15.14 -9.99 8.87
CA MET A 198 14.44 -11.26 9.08
C MET A 198 13.02 -11.03 9.57
N LEU A 199 12.05 -11.68 8.92
CA LEU A 199 10.67 -11.71 9.39
C LEU A 199 10.57 -12.57 10.65
N ASN A 200 9.77 -12.15 11.62
CA ASN A 200 9.39 -13.02 12.73
C ASN A 200 8.23 -13.95 12.33
N PRO A 201 7.92 -15.00 13.13
CA PRO A 201 6.86 -15.97 12.78
C PRO A 201 5.47 -15.35 12.57
N ASP A 202 5.11 -14.30 13.32
CA ASP A 202 3.82 -13.64 13.20
C ASP A 202 3.74 -12.83 11.90
N GLU A 203 4.82 -12.14 11.54
CA GLU A 203 4.94 -11.42 10.27
C GLU A 203 4.86 -12.38 9.07
N GLU A 204 5.55 -13.53 9.14
CA GLU A 204 5.46 -14.56 8.10
C GLU A 204 4.04 -15.12 7.95
N PHE A 205 3.36 -15.36 9.07
CA PHE A 205 1.99 -15.84 9.06
C PHE A 205 1.06 -14.82 8.40
N VAL A 206 1.15 -13.56 8.79
CA VAL A 206 0.35 -12.46 8.20
C VAL A 206 0.62 -12.35 6.71
N LEU A 207 1.89 -12.33 6.31
CA LEU A 207 2.28 -12.20 4.91
C LEU A 207 1.73 -13.33 4.04
N LYS A 208 1.83 -14.58 4.50
CA LYS A 208 1.25 -15.74 3.79
C LYS A 208 -0.26 -15.61 3.59
N ARG A 209 -0.98 -15.02 4.54
CA ARG A 209 -2.42 -14.80 4.41
C ARG A 209 -2.77 -13.67 3.44
N LEU A 210 -2.00 -12.60 3.46
CA LEU A 210 -2.19 -11.46 2.57
C LEU A 210 -1.89 -11.78 1.09
N VAL A 211 -0.86 -12.58 0.83
CA VAL A 211 -0.48 -12.97 -0.54
C VAL A 211 -1.40 -14.06 -1.10
N ALA A 212 -2.06 -14.83 -0.25
CA ALA A 212 -3.00 -15.89 -0.68
C ALA A 212 -4.45 -15.40 -0.86
N SER A 213 -4.72 -14.12 -0.52
CA SER A 213 -6.04 -13.48 -0.72
C SER A 213 -6.15 -12.95 -2.12
#